data_e72bf96f6168f1020417a53e621a3dd3
#
_entry.id   e72bf96f6168f1020417a53e621a3dd3
#
_cell.length_a   1.000
_cell.length_b   1.000
_cell.length_c   1.000
_cell.angle_alpha   90.00
_cell.angle_beta   90.00
_cell.angle_gamma   90.00
#
_symmetry.space_group_name_H-M   'P 1'
#
loop_
_entity.id
_entity.type
_entity.pdbx_description
1 polymer ?
#
loop_
_entity_poly.entity_id
_entity_poly.type
_entity_poly.pdbx_seq_one_letter_code
_entity_poly.pdbx_strand_id
1 'polypeptide(L)'
;MTNIGIELGIRAPIEAIERAAQIADNNSVEYFLVPETHPEFFGVDALETILKISKKIKHVKLGTGIINIFSRTQEEILDYANQIYEKTDGKFVLGIGTSAPIIIEKLWKMEFKKPVSRLKDYSNFIRSGFHGQIYWAAVGEKTTKLAAENADGVIFFLKPRAQILDHIDLINSTLLSLNKSKDTFNLISIIPTYLDVDSNQAKMTLAGYIGANEFYSTPLSNAGFRDEVKKIKNTYENDGLKKAAQNVENTLLDELTIIGSVDTCKEKINEIIKNTKLKTIILGFDMPKDKYTDDFFAKLDKLLKCLQ
;
A
#
# COMPACT_ATOMS: atom_id res chain seq x y z
N MET A 1 2.51 -0.95 -20.85
CA MET A 1 1.56 0.01 -20.26
C MET A 1 1.57 -0.19 -18.76
N THR A 2 1.57 0.85 -17.94
CA THR A 2 1.53 0.74 -16.47
C THR A 2 0.09 0.54 -16.03
N ASN A 3 -0.15 -0.43 -15.17
CA ASN A 3 -1.47 -0.69 -14.61
C ASN A 3 -1.76 0.31 -13.48
N ILE A 4 -3.00 0.74 -13.38
CA ILE A 4 -3.48 1.60 -12.29
C ILE A 4 -4.36 0.76 -11.36
N GLY A 5 -4.23 1.00 -10.08
CA GLY A 5 -5.11 0.46 -9.06
C GLY A 5 -5.51 1.52 -8.05
N ILE A 6 -6.39 1.15 -7.14
CA ILE A 6 -6.83 2.00 -6.04
C ILE A 6 -6.70 1.25 -4.73
N GLU A 7 -6.43 1.98 -3.67
CA GLU A 7 -6.60 1.57 -2.28
C GLU A 7 -7.36 2.65 -1.52
N LEU A 8 -8.41 2.29 -0.81
CA LEU A 8 -8.96 3.17 0.21
C LEU A 8 -8.29 2.91 1.55
N GLY A 9 -7.82 3.99 2.17
CA GLY A 9 -7.04 3.93 3.38
C GLY A 9 -7.81 3.43 4.60
N ILE A 10 -7.07 3.31 5.69
CA ILE A 10 -7.49 2.66 6.93
C ILE A 10 -8.71 3.29 7.63
N ARG A 11 -9.09 4.51 7.25
CA ARG A 11 -10.21 5.27 7.85
C ARG A 11 -11.48 5.26 7.01
N ALA A 12 -11.45 4.61 5.85
CA ALA A 12 -12.60 4.57 4.96
C ALA A 12 -13.74 3.72 5.55
N PRO A 13 -14.98 4.25 5.62
CA PRO A 13 -16.12 3.43 6.00
C PRO A 13 -16.41 2.38 4.91
N ILE A 14 -17.06 1.28 5.29
CA ILE A 14 -17.30 0.16 4.37
C ILE A 14 -18.09 0.57 3.13
N GLU A 15 -19.04 1.49 3.28
CA GLU A 15 -19.84 2.03 2.18
C GLU A 15 -18.98 2.79 1.17
N ALA A 16 -17.95 3.50 1.66
CA ALA A 16 -16.99 4.19 0.81
C ALA A 16 -16.11 3.18 0.05
N ILE A 17 -15.67 2.11 0.73
CA ILE A 17 -14.90 1.02 0.11
C ILE A 17 -15.73 0.34 -0.98
N GLU A 18 -16.98 -0.01 -0.71
CA GLU A 18 -17.87 -0.62 -1.70
C GLU A 18 -18.07 0.28 -2.93
N ARG A 19 -18.33 1.56 -2.70
CA ARG A 19 -18.54 2.53 -3.79
C ARG A 19 -17.28 2.73 -4.64
N ALA A 20 -16.12 2.87 -4.01
CA ALA A 20 -14.86 3.02 -4.73
C ALA A 20 -14.50 1.75 -5.52
N ALA A 21 -14.77 0.57 -4.96
CA ALA A 21 -14.56 -0.69 -5.67
C ALA A 21 -15.45 -0.81 -6.92
N GLN A 22 -16.71 -0.37 -6.85
CA GLN A 22 -17.59 -0.32 -8.02
C GLN A 22 -17.12 0.68 -9.08
N ILE A 23 -16.63 1.85 -8.66
CA ILE A 23 -16.04 2.83 -9.58
C ILE A 23 -14.79 2.25 -10.24
N ALA A 24 -13.92 1.57 -9.50
CA ALA A 24 -12.74 0.89 -10.04
C ALA A 24 -13.12 -0.18 -11.06
N ASP A 25 -14.11 -1.01 -10.74
CA ASP A 25 -14.61 -2.07 -11.61
C ASP A 25 -15.19 -1.53 -12.94
N ASN A 26 -15.97 -0.44 -12.85
CA ASN A 26 -16.58 0.21 -14.01
C ASN A 26 -15.54 0.93 -14.91
N ASN A 27 -14.39 1.30 -14.37
CA ASN A 27 -13.32 1.97 -15.08
C ASN A 27 -12.17 1.01 -15.45
N SER A 28 -12.40 -0.30 -15.47
CA SER A 28 -11.39 -1.31 -15.87
C SER A 28 -10.02 -1.12 -15.20
N VAL A 29 -10.02 -0.68 -13.94
CA VAL A 29 -8.82 -0.57 -13.12
C VAL A 29 -8.28 -1.96 -12.81
N GLU A 30 -6.99 -2.16 -12.82
CA GLU A 30 -6.38 -3.49 -12.65
C GLU A 30 -6.55 -4.03 -11.23
N TYR A 31 -6.35 -3.18 -10.21
CA TYR A 31 -6.37 -3.59 -8.80
C TYR A 31 -7.25 -2.71 -7.93
N PHE A 32 -7.95 -3.33 -6.99
CA PHE A 32 -8.54 -2.65 -5.84
C PHE A 32 -8.06 -3.32 -4.55
N LEU A 33 -7.27 -2.59 -3.76
CA LEU A 33 -6.68 -3.10 -2.53
C LEU A 33 -7.43 -2.58 -1.30
N VAL A 34 -7.52 -3.43 -0.28
CA VAL A 34 -8.07 -3.08 1.04
C VAL A 34 -6.98 -3.33 2.09
N PRO A 35 -6.58 -2.32 2.88
CA PRO A 35 -5.60 -2.49 3.94
C PRO A 35 -6.23 -3.11 5.19
N GLU A 36 -5.46 -3.95 5.89
CA GLU A 36 -5.84 -4.44 7.22
C GLU A 36 -5.71 -3.35 8.25
N THR A 37 -6.74 -3.17 9.06
CA THR A 37 -6.73 -2.20 10.16
C THR A 37 -7.06 -2.88 11.49
N HIS A 38 -6.68 -2.22 12.60
CA HIS A 38 -7.06 -2.74 13.91
C HIS A 38 -8.55 -2.45 14.17
N PRO A 39 -9.38 -3.47 14.48
CA PRO A 39 -10.84 -3.32 14.59
C PRO A 39 -11.28 -2.25 15.58
N GLU A 40 -10.61 -2.13 16.73
CA GLU A 40 -10.95 -1.15 17.76
C GLU A 40 -10.69 0.31 17.34
N PHE A 41 -9.76 0.56 16.41
CA PHE A 41 -9.38 1.91 16.02
C PHE A 41 -10.05 2.37 14.72
N PHE A 42 -10.18 1.46 13.76
CA PHE A 42 -10.60 1.82 12.41
C PHE A 42 -11.72 0.94 11.86
N GLY A 43 -11.91 -0.25 12.42
CA GLY A 43 -13.08 -1.10 12.16
C GLY A 43 -13.12 -1.81 10.80
N VAL A 44 -12.01 -1.81 10.04
CA VAL A 44 -11.96 -2.49 8.75
C VAL A 44 -11.15 -3.79 8.86
N ASP A 45 -11.85 -4.89 8.73
CA ASP A 45 -11.30 -6.21 8.46
C ASP A 45 -11.14 -6.36 6.95
N ALA A 46 -9.91 -6.44 6.47
CA ALA A 46 -9.66 -6.45 5.03
C ALA A 46 -10.25 -7.69 4.34
N LEU A 47 -10.06 -8.87 4.92
CA LEU A 47 -10.52 -10.12 4.30
C LEU A 47 -12.06 -10.22 4.30
N GLU A 48 -12.71 -9.90 5.43
CA GLU A 48 -14.17 -9.85 5.49
C GLU A 48 -14.75 -8.79 4.54
N THR A 49 -14.11 -7.62 4.48
CA THR A 49 -14.54 -6.55 3.58
C THR A 49 -14.45 -6.99 2.12
N ILE A 50 -13.32 -7.57 1.71
CA ILE A 50 -13.12 -8.07 0.35
C ILE A 50 -14.15 -9.17 0.04
N LEU A 51 -14.39 -10.08 0.97
CA LEU A 51 -15.38 -11.15 0.81
C LEU A 51 -16.82 -10.62 0.63
N LYS A 52 -17.16 -9.50 1.29
CA LYS A 52 -18.45 -8.82 1.12
C LYS A 52 -18.55 -8.13 -0.24
N ILE A 53 -17.56 -7.35 -0.64
CA ILE A 53 -17.59 -6.59 -1.90
C ILE A 53 -17.43 -7.49 -3.12
N SER A 54 -16.76 -8.63 -3.03
CA SER A 54 -16.53 -9.57 -4.14
C SER A 54 -17.79 -9.99 -4.90
N LYS A 55 -18.94 -9.98 -4.21
CA LYS A 55 -20.25 -10.32 -4.82
C LYS A 55 -20.71 -9.30 -5.87
N LYS A 56 -20.19 -8.07 -5.81
CA LYS A 56 -20.61 -6.95 -6.68
C LYS A 56 -19.55 -6.60 -7.73
N ILE A 57 -18.35 -7.15 -7.62
CA ILE A 57 -17.17 -6.82 -8.44
C ILE A 57 -16.95 -7.94 -9.46
N LYS A 58 -16.71 -7.57 -10.73
CA LYS A 58 -16.60 -8.54 -11.84
C LYS A 58 -15.26 -8.49 -12.56
N HIS A 59 -14.64 -7.34 -12.68
CA HIS A 59 -13.49 -7.11 -13.56
C HIS A 59 -12.21 -6.83 -12.80
N VAL A 60 -12.24 -5.89 -11.83
CA VAL A 60 -11.07 -5.49 -11.07
C VAL A 60 -10.56 -6.63 -10.17
N LYS A 61 -9.25 -6.79 -10.11
CA LYS A 61 -8.59 -7.76 -9.23
C LYS A 61 -8.60 -7.22 -7.80
N LEU A 62 -9.29 -7.91 -6.91
CA LEU A 62 -9.33 -7.55 -5.50
C LEU A 62 -8.06 -8.02 -4.80
N GLY A 63 -7.64 -7.32 -3.76
CA GLY A 63 -6.48 -7.74 -3.00
C GLY A 63 -6.34 -7.03 -1.65
N THR A 64 -5.40 -7.48 -0.85
CA THR A 64 -5.05 -6.86 0.42
C THR A 64 -3.78 -6.01 0.29
N GLY A 65 -3.80 -4.81 0.84
CA GLY A 65 -2.66 -3.88 0.81
C GLY A 65 -2.20 -3.38 2.18
N ILE A 66 -1.87 -4.23 3.09
CA ILE A 66 -1.60 -5.68 3.21
C ILE A 66 -2.32 -6.28 4.43
N ILE A 67 -2.35 -7.63 4.53
CA ILE A 67 -2.65 -8.31 5.78
C ILE A 67 -1.40 -8.35 6.65
N ASN A 68 -1.57 -7.99 7.90
CA ASN A 68 -0.54 -8.10 8.92
C ASN A 68 -0.49 -9.54 9.45
N ILE A 69 0.66 -10.23 9.29
CA ILE A 69 0.84 -11.61 9.74
C ILE A 69 0.79 -11.82 11.27
N PHE A 70 0.67 -10.74 12.04
CA PHE A 70 0.47 -10.82 13.49
C PHE A 70 -1.01 -10.72 13.89
N SER A 71 -1.89 -10.29 12.96
CA SER A 71 -3.31 -10.10 13.26
C SER A 71 -4.12 -11.40 13.24
N ARG A 72 -3.63 -12.43 12.55
CA ARG A 72 -4.35 -13.69 12.29
C ARG A 72 -3.42 -14.88 12.28
N THR A 73 -3.99 -16.08 12.42
CA THR A 73 -3.27 -17.31 12.14
C THR A 73 -3.09 -17.52 10.64
N GLN A 74 -2.12 -18.35 10.28
CA GLN A 74 -1.87 -18.68 8.87
C GLN A 74 -3.02 -19.49 8.26
N GLU A 75 -3.70 -20.29 9.07
CA GLU A 75 -4.89 -21.07 8.71
C GLU A 75 -6.07 -20.13 8.37
N GLU A 76 -6.34 -19.14 9.21
CA GLU A 76 -7.39 -18.15 8.95
C GLU A 76 -7.13 -17.37 7.66
N ILE A 77 -5.87 -16.93 7.42
CA ILE A 77 -5.52 -16.21 6.19
C ILE A 77 -5.73 -17.12 4.97
N LEU A 78 -5.32 -18.39 5.05
CA LEU A 78 -5.47 -19.36 3.97
C LEU A 78 -6.95 -19.61 3.64
N ASP A 79 -7.78 -19.83 4.66
CA ASP A 79 -9.21 -20.08 4.49
C ASP A 79 -9.93 -18.92 3.81
N TYR A 80 -9.70 -17.68 4.28
CA TYR A 80 -10.25 -16.49 3.65
C TYR A 80 -9.74 -16.30 2.22
N ALA A 81 -8.44 -16.49 2.00
CA ALA A 81 -7.83 -16.31 0.68
C ALA A 81 -8.46 -17.26 -0.35
N ASN A 82 -8.67 -18.53 0.01
CA ASN A 82 -9.32 -19.51 -0.86
C ASN A 82 -10.79 -19.15 -1.13
N GLN A 83 -11.56 -18.78 -0.09
CA GLN A 83 -12.95 -18.35 -0.26
C GLN A 83 -13.10 -17.14 -1.19
N ILE A 84 -12.20 -16.14 -1.06
CA ILE A 84 -12.23 -14.95 -1.91
C ILE A 84 -11.82 -15.33 -3.33
N TYR A 85 -10.76 -16.14 -3.49
CA TYR A 85 -10.25 -16.55 -4.78
C TYR A 85 -11.30 -17.31 -5.61
N GLU A 86 -12.03 -18.21 -4.98
CA GLU A 86 -13.16 -18.92 -5.62
C GLU A 86 -14.28 -17.94 -6.03
N LYS A 87 -14.69 -17.05 -5.11
CA LYS A 87 -15.79 -16.10 -5.39
C LYS A 87 -15.46 -15.04 -6.43
N THR A 88 -14.18 -14.81 -6.69
CA THR A 88 -13.70 -13.84 -7.68
C THR A 88 -13.23 -14.48 -8.98
N ASP A 89 -13.49 -15.77 -9.19
CA ASP A 89 -12.99 -16.53 -10.35
C ASP A 89 -11.47 -16.34 -10.56
N GLY A 90 -10.71 -16.42 -9.45
CA GLY A 90 -9.26 -16.28 -9.48
C GLY A 90 -8.73 -14.84 -9.49
N LYS A 91 -9.59 -13.83 -9.40
CA LYS A 91 -9.21 -12.39 -9.41
C LYS A 91 -8.92 -11.85 -8.02
N PHE A 92 -8.09 -12.55 -7.28
CA PHE A 92 -7.66 -12.12 -5.95
C PHE A 92 -6.15 -12.23 -5.79
N VAL A 93 -5.55 -11.24 -5.15
CA VAL A 93 -4.14 -11.23 -4.75
C VAL A 93 -4.02 -11.04 -3.25
N LEU A 94 -3.20 -11.87 -2.63
CA LEU A 94 -2.96 -11.79 -1.19
C LEU A 94 -1.67 -11.00 -0.92
N GLY A 95 -1.82 -9.74 -0.52
CA GLY A 95 -0.71 -8.95 -0.01
C GLY A 95 -0.52 -9.18 1.49
N ILE A 96 0.66 -9.60 1.90
CA ILE A 96 1.02 -9.84 3.31
C ILE A 96 2.24 -9.04 3.72
N GLY A 97 2.34 -8.74 5.01
CA GLY A 97 3.48 -7.98 5.54
C GLY A 97 3.58 -8.06 7.06
N THR A 98 4.65 -7.47 7.58
CA THR A 98 4.96 -7.52 9.02
C THR A 98 4.32 -6.40 9.82
N SER A 99 3.78 -5.37 9.15
CA SER A 99 3.43 -4.10 9.81
C SER A 99 4.65 -3.46 10.52
N ALA A 100 4.41 -2.55 11.45
CA ALA A 100 5.43 -1.84 12.20
C ALA A 100 5.44 -2.28 13.68
N PRO A 101 6.62 -2.29 14.36
CA PRO A 101 6.71 -2.67 15.77
C PRO A 101 5.69 -1.97 16.65
N ILE A 102 5.59 -0.64 16.49
CA ILE A 102 4.67 0.18 17.29
C ILE A 102 3.20 -0.23 17.12
N ILE A 103 2.80 -0.66 15.93
CA ILE A 103 1.45 -1.14 15.64
C ILE A 103 1.23 -2.49 16.33
N ILE A 104 2.18 -3.42 16.14
CA ILE A 104 2.06 -4.77 16.69
C ILE A 104 2.09 -4.76 18.21
N GLU A 105 3.02 -4.03 18.82
CA GLU A 105 3.20 -4.05 20.28
C GLU A 105 2.16 -3.20 21.00
N LYS A 106 1.79 -2.02 20.44
CA LYS A 106 0.86 -1.11 21.11
C LYS A 106 -0.61 -1.42 20.82
N LEU A 107 -0.95 -1.77 19.58
CA LEU A 107 -2.35 -2.01 19.20
C LEU A 107 -2.72 -3.49 19.32
N TRP A 108 -1.93 -4.39 18.72
CA TRP A 108 -2.20 -5.83 18.74
C TRP A 108 -1.74 -6.53 20.04
N LYS A 109 -0.97 -5.83 20.90
CA LYS A 109 -0.44 -6.37 22.18
C LYS A 109 0.37 -7.66 22.01
N MET A 110 1.07 -7.76 20.89
CA MET A 110 1.90 -8.92 20.55
C MET A 110 3.38 -8.53 20.49
N GLU A 111 4.28 -9.48 20.75
CA GLU A 111 5.72 -9.28 20.63
C GLU A 111 6.13 -9.22 19.14
N PHE A 112 6.79 -8.13 18.74
CA PHE A 112 7.35 -7.99 17.38
C PHE A 112 8.68 -8.71 17.24
N LYS A 113 8.62 -10.04 17.13
CA LYS A 113 9.80 -10.91 17.14
C LYS A 113 9.96 -11.64 15.82
N LYS A 114 11.21 -11.66 15.30
CA LYS A 114 11.60 -12.35 14.05
C LYS A 114 10.61 -12.11 12.89
N PRO A 115 10.23 -10.85 12.59
CA PRO A 115 9.13 -10.54 11.66
C PRO A 115 9.36 -11.14 10.27
N VAL A 116 10.59 -11.09 9.75
CA VAL A 116 10.92 -11.61 8.43
C VAL A 116 10.85 -13.14 8.37
N SER A 117 11.33 -13.84 9.42
CA SER A 117 11.21 -15.30 9.50
C SER A 117 9.74 -15.71 9.55
N ARG A 118 8.96 -15.05 10.42
CA ARG A 118 7.51 -15.28 10.51
C ARG A 118 6.80 -15.05 9.19
N LEU A 119 7.14 -13.97 8.46
CA LEU A 119 6.56 -13.67 7.13
C LEU A 119 6.86 -14.82 6.14
N LYS A 120 8.09 -15.35 6.17
CA LYS A 120 8.47 -16.48 5.32
C LYS A 120 7.69 -17.75 5.68
N ASP A 121 7.57 -18.06 6.97
CA ASP A 121 6.85 -19.24 7.45
C ASP A 121 5.36 -19.17 7.06
N TYR A 122 4.73 -18.00 7.26
CA TYR A 122 3.34 -17.74 6.82
C TYR A 122 3.17 -17.87 5.32
N SER A 123 4.04 -17.26 4.54
CA SER A 123 3.99 -17.33 3.08
C SER A 123 4.13 -18.76 2.56
N ASN A 124 5.04 -19.55 3.13
CA ASN A 124 5.22 -20.94 2.75
C ASN A 124 4.01 -21.82 3.11
N PHE A 125 3.44 -21.62 4.30
CA PHE A 125 2.23 -22.33 4.71
C PHE A 125 1.05 -22.00 3.78
N ILE A 126 0.80 -20.71 3.55
CA ILE A 126 -0.30 -20.25 2.69
C ILE A 126 -0.13 -20.79 1.27
N ARG A 127 1.09 -20.77 0.72
CA ARG A 127 1.39 -21.29 -0.62
C ARG A 127 1.12 -22.79 -0.74
N SER A 128 1.18 -23.55 0.32
CA SER A 128 0.88 -25.00 0.28
C SER A 128 -0.58 -25.32 -0.02
N GLY A 129 -1.49 -24.35 0.17
CA GLY A 129 -2.93 -24.52 -0.06
C GLY A 129 -3.62 -23.41 -0.85
N PHE A 130 -2.90 -22.35 -1.24
CA PHE A 130 -3.43 -21.21 -2.01
C PHE A 130 -2.77 -21.15 -3.40
N HIS A 131 -3.59 -21.15 -4.45
CA HIS A 131 -3.12 -21.14 -5.84
C HIS A 131 -3.06 -19.73 -6.45
N GLY A 132 -3.52 -18.71 -5.74
CA GLY A 132 -3.43 -17.32 -6.18
C GLY A 132 -2.05 -16.70 -5.94
N GLN A 133 -1.91 -15.44 -6.30
CA GLN A 133 -0.67 -14.69 -6.14
C GLN A 133 -0.50 -14.18 -4.70
N ILE A 134 0.71 -14.31 -4.16
CA ILE A 134 1.10 -13.80 -2.85
C ILE A 134 2.14 -12.69 -3.05
N TYR A 135 1.83 -11.47 -2.57
CA TYR A 135 2.74 -10.33 -2.63
C TYR A 135 3.23 -9.97 -1.23
N TRP A 136 4.51 -9.62 -1.13
CA TRP A 136 5.08 -9.19 0.14
C TRP A 136 5.25 -7.68 0.19
N ALA A 137 4.85 -7.07 1.31
CA ALA A 137 5.25 -5.70 1.60
C ALA A 137 6.76 -5.63 1.86
N ALA A 138 7.43 -4.68 1.23
CA ALA A 138 8.86 -4.46 1.42
C ALA A 138 9.17 -2.98 1.56
N VAL A 139 10.07 -2.65 2.49
CA VAL A 139 10.50 -1.28 2.74
C VAL A 139 11.96 -1.07 2.32
N GLY A 140 12.87 -1.93 2.75
CA GLY A 140 14.30 -1.85 2.47
C GLY A 140 14.78 -2.94 1.50
N GLU A 141 16.06 -2.85 1.09
CA GLU A 141 16.70 -3.77 0.14
C GLU A 141 16.58 -5.25 0.57
N LYS A 142 16.84 -5.54 1.86
CA LYS A 142 16.78 -6.90 2.38
C LYS A 142 15.41 -7.54 2.20
N THR A 143 14.34 -6.81 2.54
CA THR A 143 12.97 -7.32 2.38
C THR A 143 12.55 -7.38 0.93
N THR A 144 13.01 -6.45 0.08
CA THR A 144 12.80 -6.49 -1.38
C THR A 144 13.43 -7.72 -2.02
N LYS A 145 14.69 -8.03 -1.66
CA LYS A 145 15.37 -9.23 -2.14
C LYS A 145 14.61 -10.50 -1.71
N LEU A 146 14.23 -10.58 -0.43
CA LEU A 146 13.48 -11.72 0.10
C LEU A 146 12.10 -11.86 -0.54
N ALA A 147 11.44 -10.76 -0.90
CA ALA A 147 10.18 -10.81 -1.66
C ALA A 147 10.41 -11.42 -3.06
N ALA A 148 11.46 -11.02 -3.78
CA ALA A 148 11.82 -11.61 -5.07
C ALA A 148 12.14 -13.11 -4.97
N GLU A 149 12.70 -13.56 -3.86
CA GLU A 149 13.00 -14.97 -3.61
C GLU A 149 11.76 -15.81 -3.31
N ASN A 150 10.79 -15.28 -2.54
CA ASN A 150 9.75 -16.06 -1.87
C ASN A 150 8.30 -15.69 -2.25
N ALA A 151 8.07 -14.63 -3.03
CA ALA A 151 6.74 -14.15 -3.40
C ALA A 151 6.54 -14.08 -4.92
N ASP A 152 5.32 -13.75 -5.36
CA ASP A 152 4.97 -13.50 -6.76
C ASP A 152 5.01 -12.01 -7.10
N GLY A 153 5.23 -11.16 -6.10
CA GLY A 153 5.35 -9.73 -6.26
C GLY A 153 5.73 -9.02 -4.98
N VAL A 154 5.97 -7.72 -5.12
CA VAL A 154 6.30 -6.84 -4.02
C VAL A 154 5.35 -5.64 -4.00
N ILE A 155 4.98 -5.21 -2.79
CA ILE A 155 4.21 -4.00 -2.54
C ILE A 155 5.09 -3.00 -1.79
N PHE A 156 5.34 -1.85 -2.41
CA PHE A 156 5.97 -0.69 -1.78
C PHE A 156 4.91 0.28 -1.27
N PHE A 157 5.18 0.89 -0.13
CA PHE A 157 4.42 2.01 0.42
C PHE A 157 5.39 3.09 0.91
N LEU A 158 5.10 4.36 0.61
CA LEU A 158 5.97 5.50 0.93
C LEU A 158 7.43 5.30 0.48
N LYS A 159 7.60 4.65 -0.68
CA LYS A 159 8.92 4.41 -1.25
C LYS A 159 9.41 5.67 -1.95
N PRO A 160 10.59 6.21 -1.58
CA PRO A 160 11.21 7.30 -2.33
C PRO A 160 11.36 6.96 -3.81
N ARG A 161 10.88 7.83 -4.69
CA ARG A 161 10.93 7.60 -6.15
C ARG A 161 12.36 7.42 -6.65
N ALA A 162 13.29 8.16 -6.07
CA ALA A 162 14.72 8.03 -6.36
C ALA A 162 15.28 6.62 -6.13
N GLN A 163 14.69 5.86 -5.21
CA GLN A 163 15.12 4.49 -4.90
C GLN A 163 14.36 3.41 -5.67
N ILE A 164 13.30 3.75 -6.41
CA ILE A 164 12.47 2.73 -7.09
C ILE A 164 13.27 1.98 -8.14
N LEU A 165 14.09 2.67 -8.93
CA LEU A 165 14.90 2.04 -9.98
C LEU A 165 15.92 1.07 -9.39
N ASP A 166 16.61 1.44 -8.31
CA ASP A 166 17.58 0.57 -7.62
C ASP A 166 16.91 -0.71 -7.12
N HIS A 167 15.67 -0.58 -6.58
CA HIS A 167 14.91 -1.74 -6.13
C HIS A 167 14.40 -2.62 -7.30
N ILE A 168 14.06 -2.02 -8.43
CA ILE A 168 13.75 -2.77 -9.67
C ILE A 168 14.96 -3.58 -10.13
N ASP A 169 16.13 -2.99 -10.13
CA ASP A 169 17.37 -3.66 -10.54
C ASP A 169 17.75 -4.77 -9.55
N LEU A 170 17.58 -4.54 -8.25
CA LEU A 170 17.75 -5.57 -7.22
C LEU A 170 16.79 -6.76 -7.42
N ILE A 171 15.52 -6.50 -7.71
CA ILE A 171 14.53 -7.54 -8.00
C ILE A 171 14.95 -8.32 -9.25
N ASN A 172 15.26 -7.63 -10.35
CA ASN A 172 15.63 -8.26 -11.61
C ASN A 172 16.88 -9.15 -11.49
N SER A 173 17.91 -8.66 -10.81
CA SER A 173 19.14 -9.44 -10.57
C SER A 173 18.89 -10.65 -9.66
N THR A 174 18.05 -10.50 -8.64
CA THR A 174 17.66 -11.61 -7.77
C THR A 174 16.87 -12.69 -8.52
N LEU A 175 15.86 -12.29 -9.29
CA LEU A 175 15.06 -13.22 -10.10
C LEU A 175 15.93 -13.96 -11.13
N LEU A 176 16.83 -13.25 -11.79
CA LEU A 176 17.77 -13.83 -12.74
C LEU A 176 18.65 -14.91 -12.07
N SER A 177 19.21 -14.61 -10.88
CA SER A 177 20.02 -15.56 -10.12
C SER A 177 19.29 -16.84 -9.72
N LEU A 178 17.95 -16.79 -9.66
CA LEU A 178 17.06 -17.90 -9.31
C LEU A 178 16.43 -18.57 -10.55
N ASN A 179 16.80 -18.15 -11.76
CA ASN A 179 16.16 -18.59 -13.00
C ASN A 179 14.63 -18.35 -13.03
N LYS A 180 14.17 -17.30 -12.35
CA LYS A 180 12.75 -16.87 -12.35
C LYS A 180 12.52 -15.79 -13.41
N SER A 181 11.35 -15.83 -14.08
CA SER A 181 10.98 -14.79 -15.04
C SER A 181 10.59 -13.49 -14.33
N LYS A 182 11.15 -12.38 -14.79
CA LYS A 182 10.74 -11.02 -14.36
C LYS A 182 9.34 -10.63 -14.84
N ASP A 183 8.82 -11.30 -15.88
CA ASP A 183 7.53 -10.95 -16.48
C ASP A 183 6.36 -11.43 -15.63
N THR A 184 6.58 -12.48 -14.84
CA THR A 184 5.58 -13.02 -13.91
C THR A 184 5.65 -12.40 -12.52
N PHE A 185 6.70 -11.63 -12.21
CA PHE A 185 6.86 -10.95 -10.92
C PHE A 185 6.23 -9.56 -10.97
N ASN A 186 5.29 -9.29 -10.06
CA ASN A 186 4.59 -8.02 -10.00
C ASN A 186 5.27 -7.05 -9.03
N LEU A 187 5.37 -5.79 -9.47
CA LEU A 187 5.88 -4.70 -8.66
C LEU A 187 4.80 -3.63 -8.54
N ILE A 188 4.30 -3.46 -7.32
CA ILE A 188 3.25 -2.52 -6.96
C ILE A 188 3.85 -1.42 -6.07
N SER A 189 3.52 -0.17 -6.35
CA SER A 189 3.78 0.95 -5.43
C SER A 189 2.47 1.64 -5.07
N ILE A 190 2.13 1.63 -3.77
CA ILE A 190 1.01 2.39 -3.23
C ILE A 190 1.52 3.80 -2.93
N ILE A 191 0.92 4.80 -3.56
CA ILE A 191 1.29 6.21 -3.43
C ILE A 191 0.11 6.97 -2.81
N PRO A 192 0.28 7.58 -1.62
CA PRO A 192 -0.76 8.41 -1.02
C PRO A 192 -1.22 9.50 -1.98
N THR A 193 -2.52 9.56 -2.23
CA THR A 193 -3.12 10.44 -3.22
C THR A 193 -4.21 11.30 -2.59
N TYR A 194 -4.19 12.60 -2.88
CA TYR A 194 -5.08 13.60 -2.29
C TYR A 194 -5.70 14.45 -3.40
N LEU A 195 -6.98 14.17 -3.71
CA LEU A 195 -7.75 14.88 -4.74
C LEU A 195 -8.41 16.12 -4.14
N ASP A 196 -7.97 17.31 -4.58
CA ASP A 196 -8.49 18.62 -4.14
C ASP A 196 -8.55 18.78 -2.61
N VAL A 197 -7.63 18.15 -1.90
CA VAL A 197 -7.51 18.22 -0.44
C VAL A 197 -6.32 19.12 -0.09
N ASP A 198 -6.43 19.84 1.01
CA ASP A 198 -5.34 20.65 1.54
C ASP A 198 -4.10 19.76 1.82
N SER A 199 -2.93 20.25 1.41
CA SER A 199 -1.64 19.59 1.65
C SER A 199 -1.35 19.32 3.14
N ASN A 200 -2.01 20.03 4.05
CA ASN A 200 -1.89 19.78 5.49
C ASN A 200 -2.29 18.35 5.87
N GLN A 201 -3.30 17.77 5.22
CA GLN A 201 -3.68 16.37 5.46
C GLN A 201 -2.54 15.42 5.08
N ALA A 202 -1.93 15.63 3.93
CA ALA A 202 -0.79 14.84 3.48
C ALA A 202 0.43 15.01 4.39
N LYS A 203 0.73 16.25 4.81
CA LYS A 203 1.80 16.56 5.78
C LYS A 203 1.59 15.85 7.11
N MET A 204 0.36 15.84 7.63
CA MET A 204 0.01 15.10 8.85
C MET A 204 0.24 13.59 8.70
N THR A 205 -0.18 13.02 7.58
CA THR A 205 0.02 11.59 7.30
C THR A 205 1.50 11.25 7.23
N LEU A 206 2.30 12.00 6.45
CA LEU A 206 3.74 11.76 6.35
C LEU A 206 4.47 11.94 7.69
N ALA A 207 4.16 13.01 8.43
CA ALA A 207 4.77 13.24 9.74
C ALA A 207 4.46 12.10 10.73
N GLY A 208 3.27 11.53 10.66
CA GLY A 208 2.88 10.37 11.48
C GLY A 208 3.70 9.13 11.14
N TYR A 209 3.81 8.78 9.86
CA TYR A 209 4.62 7.63 9.42
C TYR A 209 6.11 7.82 9.71
N ILE A 210 6.66 8.98 9.41
CA ILE A 210 8.10 9.27 9.60
C ILE A 210 8.45 9.38 11.08
N GLY A 211 7.62 10.08 11.86
CA GLY A 211 7.87 10.32 13.28
C GLY A 211 7.75 9.06 14.13
N ALA A 212 6.76 8.22 13.82
CA ALA A 212 6.46 7.04 14.63
C ALA A 212 7.25 5.77 14.24
N ASN A 213 7.91 5.74 13.05
CA ASN A 213 8.37 4.46 12.53
C ASN A 213 9.68 4.55 11.73
N GLU A 214 10.71 3.90 12.23
CA GLU A 214 12.03 3.84 11.57
C GLU A 214 12.03 3.12 10.21
N PHE A 215 11.08 2.25 9.96
CA PHE A 215 10.95 1.59 8.66
C PHE A 215 10.72 2.57 7.51
N TYR A 216 10.06 3.70 7.79
CA TYR A 216 9.86 4.76 6.79
C TYR A 216 10.95 5.84 6.87
N SER A 217 11.37 6.22 8.08
CA SER A 217 12.35 7.30 8.25
C SER A 217 13.75 6.92 7.75
N THR A 218 14.19 5.68 7.91
CA THR A 218 15.53 5.23 7.47
C THR A 218 15.70 5.27 5.94
N PRO A 219 14.81 4.71 5.12
CA PRO A 219 14.92 4.82 3.65
C PRO A 219 14.90 6.26 3.16
N LEU A 220 14.07 7.13 3.76
CA LEU A 220 14.02 8.55 3.42
C LEU A 220 15.32 9.28 3.76
N SER A 221 15.91 8.99 4.92
CA SER A 221 17.22 9.54 5.29
C SER A 221 18.32 9.14 4.30
N ASN A 222 18.25 7.90 3.78
CA ASN A 222 19.18 7.39 2.78
C ASN A 222 18.91 7.97 1.37
N ALA A 223 17.68 8.41 1.10
CA ALA A 223 17.29 9.08 -0.14
C ALA A 223 17.62 10.58 -0.18
N GLY A 224 18.34 11.11 0.81
CA GLY A 224 18.76 12.51 0.85
C GLY A 224 17.94 13.42 1.78
N PHE A 225 16.88 12.91 2.43
CA PHE A 225 16.01 13.70 3.33
C PHE A 225 16.40 13.61 4.81
N ARG A 226 17.69 13.35 5.10
CA ARG A 226 18.17 13.09 6.47
C ARG A 226 17.84 14.19 7.48
N ASP A 227 18.10 15.44 7.12
CA ASP A 227 17.92 16.57 8.04
C ASP A 227 16.44 16.84 8.29
N GLU A 228 15.61 16.74 7.25
CA GLU A 228 14.17 16.89 7.34
C GLU A 228 13.54 15.76 8.19
N VAL A 229 13.91 14.51 7.91
CA VAL A 229 13.48 13.34 8.71
C VAL A 229 13.85 13.51 10.18
N LYS A 230 15.10 13.94 10.48
CA LYS A 230 15.54 14.19 11.85
C LYS A 230 14.69 15.27 12.53
N LYS A 231 14.40 16.37 11.82
CA LYS A 231 13.57 17.46 12.33
C LYS A 231 12.13 16.99 12.60
N ILE A 232 11.54 16.24 11.67
CA ILE A 232 10.20 15.67 11.84
C ILE A 232 10.15 14.75 13.06
N LYS A 233 11.10 13.81 13.21
CA LYS A 233 11.15 12.86 14.33
C LYS A 233 11.29 13.59 15.65
N ASN A 234 12.25 14.49 15.79
CA ASN A 234 12.46 15.24 17.02
C ASN A 234 11.22 16.04 17.42
N THR A 235 10.57 16.70 16.45
CA THR A 235 9.35 17.46 16.73
C THR A 235 8.16 16.55 17.06
N TYR A 236 8.06 15.39 16.41
CA TYR A 236 7.02 14.41 16.71
C TYR A 236 7.11 13.90 18.15
N GLU A 237 8.32 13.58 18.61
CA GLU A 237 8.58 13.08 19.97
C GLU A 237 8.33 14.14 21.07
N ASN A 238 8.73 15.39 20.83
CA ASN A 238 8.69 16.44 21.83
C ASN A 238 7.41 17.30 21.81
N ASP A 239 6.86 17.53 20.64
CA ASP A 239 5.78 18.51 20.41
C ASP A 239 4.52 17.90 19.78
N GLY A 240 4.61 16.65 19.35
CA GLY A 240 3.50 15.89 18.76
C GLY A 240 3.28 16.13 17.27
N LEU A 241 2.31 15.36 16.75
CA LEU A 241 2.06 15.21 15.31
C LEU A 241 1.79 16.53 14.58
N LYS A 242 0.97 17.43 15.15
CA LYS A 242 0.57 18.69 14.49
C LYS A 242 1.77 19.60 14.20
N LYS A 243 2.71 19.69 15.16
CA LYS A 243 3.92 20.48 14.96
C LYS A 243 4.91 19.78 14.04
N ALA A 244 5.05 18.46 14.14
CA ALA A 244 5.89 17.68 13.24
C ALA A 244 5.45 17.83 11.77
N ALA A 245 4.16 17.89 11.49
CA ALA A 245 3.63 18.09 10.15
C ALA A 245 4.08 19.42 9.50
N GLN A 246 4.34 20.45 10.29
CA GLN A 246 4.85 21.75 9.80
C GLN A 246 6.30 21.66 9.29
N ASN A 247 7.02 20.60 9.66
CA ASN A 247 8.39 20.35 9.20
C ASN A 247 8.45 19.50 7.92
N VAL A 248 7.31 19.05 7.40
CA VAL A 248 7.24 18.34 6.10
C VAL A 248 7.31 19.39 4.99
N GLU A 249 8.44 19.43 4.28
CA GLU A 249 8.68 20.34 3.18
C GLU A 249 8.00 19.86 1.88
N ASN A 250 7.85 20.76 0.93
CA ASN A 250 7.17 20.44 -0.33
C ASN A 250 7.96 19.43 -1.17
N THR A 251 9.29 19.43 -1.09
CA THR A 251 10.16 18.46 -1.77
C THR A 251 9.88 17.03 -1.33
N LEU A 252 9.77 16.78 -0.02
CA LEU A 252 9.43 15.46 0.51
C LEU A 252 7.97 15.09 0.19
N LEU A 253 7.08 16.07 0.26
CA LEU A 253 5.67 15.89 -0.09
C LEU A 253 5.53 15.47 -1.56
N ASP A 254 6.21 16.16 -2.47
CA ASP A 254 6.21 15.86 -3.89
C ASP A 254 6.88 14.51 -4.20
N GLU A 255 7.89 14.11 -3.43
CA GLU A 255 8.57 12.82 -3.59
C GLU A 255 7.66 11.63 -3.26
N LEU A 256 6.80 11.76 -2.24
CA LEU A 256 6.08 10.63 -1.67
C LEU A 256 4.59 10.60 -2.00
N THR A 257 4.02 11.69 -2.54
CA THR A 257 2.56 11.82 -2.68
C THR A 257 2.14 12.34 -4.05
N ILE A 258 0.86 12.15 -4.34
CA ILE A 258 0.17 12.78 -5.48
C ILE A 258 -0.90 13.70 -4.90
N ILE A 259 -0.77 15.02 -5.12
CA ILE A 259 -1.70 16.02 -4.56
C ILE A 259 -2.11 17.00 -5.63
N GLY A 260 -3.39 17.35 -5.69
CA GLY A 260 -3.91 18.42 -6.53
C GLY A 260 -5.27 18.13 -7.13
N SER A 261 -5.63 18.91 -8.13
CA SER A 261 -6.82 18.67 -8.96
C SER A 261 -6.71 17.35 -9.73
N VAL A 262 -7.81 16.90 -10.31
CA VAL A 262 -7.81 15.72 -11.20
C VAL A 262 -6.73 15.82 -12.28
N ASP A 263 -6.61 17.00 -12.92
CA ASP A 263 -5.64 17.22 -14.00
C ASP A 263 -4.19 17.19 -13.47
N THR A 264 -3.93 17.86 -12.35
CA THR A 264 -2.62 17.82 -11.67
C THR A 264 -2.24 16.40 -11.24
N CYS A 265 -3.18 15.64 -10.68
CA CYS A 265 -2.93 14.25 -10.29
C CYS A 265 -2.60 13.39 -11.51
N LYS A 266 -3.33 13.54 -12.63
CA LYS A 266 -3.04 12.86 -13.89
C LYS A 266 -1.62 13.16 -14.39
N GLU A 267 -1.22 14.43 -14.42
CA GLU A 267 0.12 14.84 -14.84
C GLU A 267 1.21 14.18 -13.97
N LYS A 268 1.06 14.25 -12.64
CA LYS A 268 1.99 13.63 -11.69
C LYS A 268 2.06 12.10 -11.86
N ILE A 269 0.93 11.43 -12.06
CA ILE A 269 0.89 9.97 -12.32
C ILE A 269 1.69 9.63 -13.59
N ASN A 270 1.47 10.36 -14.66
CA ASN A 270 2.19 10.16 -15.93
C ASN A 270 3.70 10.41 -15.79
N GLU A 271 4.08 11.42 -15.02
CA GLU A 271 5.48 11.69 -14.69
C GLU A 271 6.12 10.53 -13.91
N ILE A 272 5.43 10.02 -12.87
CA ILE A 272 5.89 8.88 -12.09
C ILE A 272 6.10 7.64 -12.98
N ILE A 273 5.12 7.32 -13.82
CA ILE A 273 5.19 6.21 -14.77
C ILE A 273 6.44 6.34 -15.66
N LYS A 274 6.64 7.52 -16.23
CA LYS A 274 7.79 7.79 -17.12
C LYS A 274 9.13 7.64 -16.41
N ASN A 275 9.23 8.11 -15.17
CA ASN A 275 10.50 8.21 -14.47
C ASN A 275 10.88 6.96 -13.68
N THR A 276 9.90 6.14 -13.24
CA THR A 276 10.15 5.01 -12.33
C THR A 276 10.06 3.64 -12.99
N LYS A 277 9.51 3.52 -14.18
CA LYS A 277 9.26 2.24 -14.88
C LYS A 277 8.43 1.25 -14.03
N LEU A 278 7.61 1.74 -13.09
CA LEU A 278 6.71 0.92 -12.31
C LEU A 278 5.73 0.16 -13.21
N LYS A 279 5.49 -1.10 -12.92
CA LYS A 279 4.49 -1.92 -13.62
C LYS A 279 3.07 -1.59 -13.14
N THR A 280 2.92 -1.28 -11.85
CA THR A 280 1.61 -0.98 -11.26
C THR A 280 1.74 0.14 -10.22
N ILE A 281 0.87 1.13 -10.33
CA ILE A 281 0.70 2.20 -9.35
C ILE A 281 -0.67 2.06 -8.71
N ILE A 282 -0.72 2.03 -7.39
CA ILE A 282 -1.94 2.07 -6.60
C ILE A 282 -2.11 3.48 -6.02
N LEU A 283 -3.21 4.13 -6.32
CA LEU A 283 -3.58 5.41 -5.75
C LEU A 283 -4.21 5.16 -4.37
N GLY A 284 -3.49 5.48 -3.32
CA GLY A 284 -3.92 5.27 -1.94
C GLY A 284 -4.65 6.49 -1.39
N PHE A 285 -5.94 6.36 -1.09
CA PHE A 285 -6.76 7.44 -0.54
C PHE A 285 -7.04 7.21 0.94
N ASP A 286 -6.26 7.84 1.82
CA ASP A 286 -6.47 7.80 3.27
C ASP A 286 -6.90 9.17 3.80
N MET A 287 -8.20 9.34 3.99
CA MET A 287 -8.82 10.59 4.39
C MET A 287 -9.71 10.39 5.63
N PRO A 288 -10.03 11.45 6.38
CA PRO A 288 -11.09 11.41 7.39
C PRO A 288 -12.43 10.93 6.80
N LYS A 289 -13.25 10.24 7.61
CA LYS A 289 -14.52 9.63 7.17
C LYS A 289 -15.47 10.60 6.45
N ASP A 290 -15.53 11.84 6.91
CA ASP A 290 -16.37 12.92 6.37
C ASP A 290 -15.89 13.42 4.99
N LYS A 291 -14.72 13.02 4.52
CA LYS A 291 -14.15 13.40 3.22
C LYS A 291 -14.53 12.44 2.09
N TYR A 292 -15.09 11.27 2.38
CA TYR A 292 -15.61 10.35 1.36
C TYR A 292 -17.01 10.78 0.90
N THR A 293 -17.08 11.93 0.23
CA THR A 293 -18.30 12.60 -0.24
C THR A 293 -18.64 12.22 -1.68
N ASP A 294 -19.84 12.60 -2.16
CA ASP A 294 -20.21 12.44 -3.56
C ASP A 294 -19.27 13.17 -4.52
N ASP A 295 -18.78 14.34 -4.13
CA ASP A 295 -17.79 15.10 -4.89
C ASP A 295 -16.46 14.34 -5.02
N PHE A 296 -15.97 13.73 -3.92
CA PHE A 296 -14.78 12.87 -3.97
C PHE A 296 -14.96 11.72 -4.96
N PHE A 297 -16.08 11.01 -4.90
CA PHE A 297 -16.33 9.88 -5.80
C PHE A 297 -16.49 10.29 -7.26
N ALA A 298 -17.09 11.45 -7.52
CA ALA A 298 -17.17 12.01 -8.87
C ALA A 298 -15.77 12.37 -9.43
N LYS A 299 -14.90 12.95 -8.61
CA LYS A 299 -13.51 13.25 -8.97
C LYS A 299 -12.68 11.99 -9.17
N LEU A 300 -12.86 10.98 -8.33
CA LEU A 300 -12.22 9.67 -8.47
C LEU A 300 -12.59 9.02 -9.81
N ASP A 301 -13.87 8.95 -10.13
CA ASP A 301 -14.36 8.41 -11.41
C ASP A 301 -13.79 9.19 -12.61
N LYS A 302 -13.76 10.54 -12.53
CA LYS A 302 -13.16 11.39 -13.56
C LYS A 302 -11.67 11.09 -13.72
N LEU A 303 -10.92 10.99 -12.61
CA LEU A 303 -9.47 10.70 -12.65
C LEU A 303 -9.21 9.37 -13.35
N LEU A 304 -9.94 8.31 -12.98
CA LEU A 304 -9.74 6.98 -13.55
C LEU A 304 -10.05 6.95 -15.04
N LYS A 305 -11.10 7.62 -15.49
CA LYS A 305 -11.41 7.79 -16.92
C LYS A 305 -10.31 8.52 -17.69
N CYS A 306 -9.64 9.48 -17.06
CA CYS A 306 -8.55 10.20 -17.70
C CYS A 306 -7.23 9.42 -17.76
N LEU A 307 -7.10 8.30 -17.03
CA LEU A 307 -5.91 7.45 -16.97
C LEU A 307 -6.00 6.21 -17.88
N GLN A 308 -7.15 5.97 -18.50
CA GLN A 308 -7.34 4.97 -19.54
C GLN A 308 -6.78 5.47 -20.88
#